data_8630d4def148be3f937d4b96433d1593
#
_entry.id   8630d4def148be3f937d4b96433d1593
#
_cell.length_a   1.000
_cell.length_b   1.000
_cell.length_c   1.000
_cell.angle_alpha   90.00
_cell.angle_beta   90.00
_cell.angle_gamma   90.00
#
_symmetry.space_group_name_H-M   'P 1'
#
loop_
_entity.id
_entity.type
_entity.pdbx_description
1 polymer ?
#
loop_
_entity_poly.entity_id
_entity_poly.type
_entity_poly.pdbx_seq_one_letter_code
_entity_poly.pdbx_strand_id
1 'polypeptide(L)'
;MTAFRTRWVGLICLAGALLAAAPPAKADDYRDARAELVAAYQANEYDAMVVAAHKALAARPGFPGALFNLALAHALNDEAAASLRVLEALAGMGIDFGADEMEEFAALRTLPAWPSYSDRVKALYTPVGEARVAMRLDDGHFVPEGVAVDDDGTIYLGSIRKGELRRDDDLLSRRQGHWSVFGMRFDGEGGLWFASAAVAQMSDVGEDEGRTGLFRVDVETGEITRSAVLPESDGKQLLGDLVMHDNVLFSTDSLGGAVYRYDIEDDTFTAIVERGGLGSPQGLVLDEAREHLY
;
A
#
# COMPACT_ATOMS: atom_id res chain seq x y z
N MET A 1 10.49 -6.54 -27.73
CA MET A 1 9.66 -5.81 -26.75
C MET A 1 10.49 -5.71 -25.47
N THR A 2 11.15 -4.59 -25.30
CA THR A 2 12.11 -4.34 -24.21
C THR A 2 11.30 -3.87 -22.99
N ALA A 3 11.20 -4.74 -21.98
CA ALA A 3 10.58 -4.37 -20.72
C ALA A 3 11.47 -3.35 -20.00
N PHE A 4 10.96 -2.15 -19.77
CA PHE A 4 11.56 -1.16 -18.88
C PHE A 4 11.41 -1.69 -17.45
N ARG A 5 12.44 -2.36 -16.94
CA ARG A 5 12.59 -2.65 -15.52
C ARG A 5 13.17 -1.39 -14.85
N THR A 6 12.30 -0.62 -14.23
CA THR A 6 12.71 0.55 -13.44
C THR A 6 13.39 0.06 -12.16
N ARG A 7 14.65 0.44 -11.97
CA ARG A 7 15.45 0.18 -10.76
C ARG A 7 14.81 0.90 -9.55
N TRP A 8 14.05 0.15 -8.76
CA TRP A 8 13.42 0.66 -7.53
C TRP A 8 13.94 -0.04 -6.27
N VAL A 9 15.17 -0.54 -6.27
CA VAL A 9 15.64 -1.46 -5.24
C VAL A 9 16.30 -0.78 -4.02
N GLY A 10 16.79 0.45 -4.14
CA GLY A 10 17.54 1.07 -3.04
C GLY A 10 16.75 2.01 -2.13
N LEU A 11 15.58 2.50 -2.54
CA LEU A 11 14.93 3.63 -1.84
C LEU A 11 13.68 3.26 -1.01
N ILE A 12 13.07 2.10 -1.22
CA ILE A 12 11.80 1.75 -0.56
C ILE A 12 11.97 1.47 0.94
N CYS A 13 13.15 1.02 1.37
CA CYS A 13 13.43 0.82 2.80
C CYS A 13 13.66 2.12 3.58
N LEU A 14 13.95 3.24 2.91
CA LEU A 14 14.27 4.53 3.53
C LEU A 14 13.11 5.54 3.59
N ALA A 15 12.08 5.39 2.75
CA ALA A 15 11.01 6.39 2.62
C ALA A 15 9.90 6.32 3.68
N GLY A 16 9.97 5.41 4.65
CA GLY A 16 8.96 5.27 5.70
C GLY A 16 9.22 6.07 6.99
N ALA A 17 9.97 7.15 6.95
CA ALA A 17 10.33 7.90 8.15
C ALA A 17 9.69 9.29 8.15
N LEU A 18 8.38 9.37 8.35
CA LEU A 18 7.73 10.62 8.83
C LEU A 18 6.24 10.33 9.10
N LEU A 19 5.96 9.84 10.31
CA LEU A 19 4.63 10.04 10.91
C LEU A 19 4.77 9.83 12.43
N ALA A 20 4.70 10.91 13.16
CA ALA A 20 4.67 10.88 14.62
C ALA A 20 3.22 10.77 15.07
N ALA A 21 2.85 9.59 15.58
CA ALA A 21 1.73 9.43 16.50
C ALA A 21 2.13 8.30 17.46
N ALA A 22 1.84 8.42 18.72
CA ALA A 22 2.30 7.50 19.76
C ALA A 22 1.77 6.07 19.51
N PRO A 23 2.64 5.12 19.19
CA PRO A 23 2.25 3.76 18.91
C PRO A 23 2.23 2.89 20.17
N PRO A 24 1.61 1.71 20.15
CA PRO A 24 1.79 0.73 21.22
C PRO A 24 3.27 0.35 21.36
N ALA A 25 3.72 0.04 22.57
CA ALA A 25 5.14 -0.13 22.95
C ALA A 25 5.98 -0.98 21.97
N LYS A 26 5.41 -2.02 21.35
CA LYS A 26 6.10 -2.87 20.35
C LYS A 26 6.41 -2.17 19.02
N ALA A 27 5.65 -1.16 18.65
CA ALA A 27 5.90 -0.40 17.41
C ALA A 27 7.01 0.63 17.62
N ASP A 28 7.17 1.16 18.82
CA ASP A 28 8.30 2.03 19.18
C ASP A 28 9.62 1.25 19.16
N ASP A 29 9.66 0.05 19.77
CA ASP A 29 10.86 -0.80 19.78
C ASP A 29 11.36 -1.11 18.36
N TYR A 30 10.44 -1.40 17.42
CA TYR A 30 10.81 -1.66 16.02
C TYR A 30 11.34 -0.40 15.33
N ARG A 31 10.71 0.75 15.56
CA ARG A 31 11.11 2.02 14.96
C ARG A 31 12.49 2.44 15.43
N ASP A 32 12.74 2.30 16.73
CA ASP A 32 14.02 2.65 17.34
C ASP A 32 15.13 1.73 16.83
N ALA A 33 14.90 0.41 16.82
CA ALA A 33 15.85 -0.56 16.26
C ALA A 33 16.13 -0.31 14.77
N ARG A 34 15.11 0.09 14.01
CA ARG A 34 15.28 0.45 12.58
C ARG A 34 16.10 1.74 12.44
N ALA A 35 15.92 2.73 13.28
CA ALA A 35 16.71 3.95 13.28
C ALA A 35 18.19 3.65 13.60
N GLU A 36 18.47 2.80 14.60
CA GLU A 36 19.83 2.31 14.90
C GLU A 36 20.45 1.60 13.69
N LEU A 37 19.69 0.74 13.01
CA LEU A 37 20.15 0.03 11.81
C LEU A 37 20.55 0.98 10.70
N VAL A 38 19.70 1.99 10.42
CA VAL A 38 20.00 2.99 9.37
C VAL A 38 21.24 3.82 9.73
N ALA A 39 21.40 4.21 10.98
CA ALA A 39 22.58 4.95 11.47
C ALA A 39 23.85 4.10 11.31
N ALA A 40 23.83 2.83 11.71
CA ALA A 40 24.95 1.91 11.55
C ALA A 40 25.31 1.67 10.08
N TYR A 41 24.33 1.52 9.20
CA TYR A 41 24.54 1.41 7.75
C TYR A 41 25.24 2.65 7.19
N GLN A 42 24.77 3.86 7.56
CA GLN A 42 25.36 5.13 7.10
C GLN A 42 26.80 5.34 7.61
N ALA A 43 27.10 4.79 8.79
CA ALA A 43 28.42 4.83 9.40
C ALA A 43 29.34 3.72 8.87
N ASN A 44 28.87 2.78 8.08
CA ASN A 44 29.55 1.53 7.67
C ASN A 44 29.97 0.66 8.86
N GLU A 45 29.19 0.72 9.95
CA GLU A 45 29.40 -0.07 11.16
C GLU A 45 28.57 -1.36 11.08
N TYR A 46 29.01 -2.32 10.26
CA TYR A 46 28.17 -3.47 9.87
C TYR A 46 27.94 -4.45 11.02
N ASP A 47 28.86 -4.61 11.97
CA ASP A 47 28.61 -5.37 13.21
C ASP A 47 27.43 -4.76 14.02
N ALA A 48 27.41 -3.43 14.17
CA ALA A 48 26.31 -2.73 14.84
C ALA A 48 25.01 -2.84 14.06
N MET A 49 25.09 -2.83 12.72
CA MET A 49 23.94 -3.04 11.83
C MET A 49 23.30 -4.42 12.04
N VAL A 50 24.09 -5.49 12.16
CA VAL A 50 23.61 -6.84 12.48
C VAL A 50 22.88 -6.87 13.82
N VAL A 51 23.46 -6.25 14.84
CA VAL A 51 22.81 -6.17 16.19
C VAL A 51 21.45 -5.42 16.10
N ALA A 52 21.41 -4.28 15.42
CA ALA A 52 20.19 -3.51 15.26
C ALA A 52 19.15 -4.26 14.42
N ALA A 53 19.55 -5.00 13.37
CA ALA A 53 18.66 -5.83 12.58
C ALA A 53 18.02 -6.96 13.42
N HIS A 54 18.77 -7.59 14.30
CA HIS A 54 18.23 -8.57 15.24
C HIS A 54 17.23 -7.96 16.21
N LYS A 55 17.49 -6.75 16.75
CA LYS A 55 16.52 -6.02 17.58
C LYS A 55 15.22 -5.73 16.84
N ALA A 56 15.33 -5.26 15.59
CA ALA A 56 14.17 -4.97 14.75
C ALA A 56 13.34 -6.25 14.48
N LEU A 57 13.99 -7.38 14.20
CA LEU A 57 13.33 -8.65 14.00
C LEU A 57 12.69 -9.19 15.30
N ALA A 58 13.33 -8.97 16.47
CA ALA A 58 12.76 -9.35 17.76
C ALA A 58 11.50 -8.53 18.09
N ALA A 59 11.48 -7.24 17.74
CA ALA A 59 10.31 -6.37 17.90
C ALA A 59 9.16 -6.72 16.94
N ARG A 60 9.47 -7.23 15.72
CA ARG A 60 8.49 -7.71 14.73
C ARG A 60 8.90 -9.05 14.15
N PRO A 61 8.66 -10.17 14.87
CA PRO A 61 9.01 -11.51 14.40
C PRO A 61 8.32 -11.86 13.08
N GLY A 62 9.09 -12.37 12.11
CA GLY A 62 8.56 -12.77 10.81
C GLY A 62 8.24 -11.63 9.85
N PHE A 63 8.51 -10.37 10.22
CA PHE A 63 8.29 -9.24 9.32
C PHE A 63 9.30 -9.26 8.16
N PRO A 64 8.84 -9.37 6.88
CA PRO A 64 9.74 -9.59 5.75
C PRO A 64 10.79 -8.50 5.58
N GLY A 65 10.43 -7.23 5.79
CA GLY A 65 11.38 -6.11 5.71
C GLY A 65 12.48 -6.17 6.78
N ALA A 66 12.18 -6.67 7.99
CA ALA A 66 13.19 -6.86 9.03
C ALA A 66 14.12 -8.04 8.70
N LEU A 67 13.58 -9.13 8.14
CA LEU A 67 14.36 -10.24 7.65
C LEU A 67 15.31 -9.82 6.52
N PHE A 68 14.78 -9.04 5.55
CA PHE A 68 15.64 -8.56 4.45
C PHE A 68 16.76 -7.65 4.95
N ASN A 69 16.47 -6.75 5.88
CA ASN A 69 17.49 -5.89 6.50
C ASN A 69 18.53 -6.71 7.27
N LEU A 70 18.13 -7.81 7.92
CA LEU A 70 19.08 -8.73 8.57
C LEU A 70 19.96 -9.47 7.54
N ALA A 71 19.37 -9.91 6.42
CA ALA A 71 20.14 -10.51 5.34
C ALA A 71 21.17 -9.54 4.77
N LEU A 72 20.76 -8.28 4.54
CA LEU A 72 21.65 -7.23 4.06
C LEU A 72 22.78 -6.93 5.06
N ALA A 73 22.45 -6.82 6.35
CA ALA A 73 23.44 -6.59 7.40
C ALA A 73 24.49 -7.69 7.45
N HIS A 74 24.06 -8.96 7.39
CA HIS A 74 24.99 -10.10 7.31
C HIS A 74 25.84 -10.07 6.03
N ALA A 75 25.27 -9.70 4.87
CA ALA A 75 26.02 -9.63 3.62
C ALA A 75 27.12 -8.57 3.69
N LEU A 76 26.81 -7.39 4.21
CA LEU A 76 27.75 -6.28 4.38
C LEU A 76 28.82 -6.56 5.44
N ASN A 77 28.50 -7.42 6.43
CA ASN A 77 29.41 -7.85 7.50
C ASN A 77 30.22 -9.10 7.12
N ASP A 78 30.38 -9.39 5.83
CA ASP A 78 31.11 -10.56 5.32
C ASP A 78 30.58 -11.94 5.80
N GLU A 79 29.36 -11.99 6.29
CA GLU A 79 28.70 -13.19 6.83
C GLU A 79 27.78 -13.84 5.78
N ALA A 80 28.32 -14.11 4.59
CA ALA A 80 27.56 -14.54 3.43
C ALA A 80 26.66 -15.77 3.69
N ALA A 81 27.11 -16.76 4.47
CA ALA A 81 26.30 -17.94 4.78
C ALA A 81 25.12 -17.63 5.72
N ALA A 82 25.26 -16.66 6.62
CA ALA A 82 24.15 -16.20 7.49
C ALA A 82 23.13 -15.43 6.66
N SER A 83 23.60 -14.52 5.81
CA SER A 83 22.77 -13.76 4.88
C SER A 83 21.92 -14.68 3.99
N LEU A 84 22.54 -15.69 3.36
CA LEU A 84 21.84 -16.63 2.48
C LEU A 84 20.74 -17.40 3.21
N ARG A 85 20.98 -17.85 4.44
CA ARG A 85 19.94 -18.53 5.24
C ARG A 85 18.70 -17.65 5.48
N VAL A 86 18.91 -16.35 5.70
CA VAL A 86 17.78 -15.41 5.89
C VAL A 86 17.03 -15.17 4.58
N LEU A 87 17.75 -15.05 3.46
CA LEU A 87 17.13 -14.96 2.13
C LEU A 87 16.36 -16.23 1.77
N GLU A 88 16.87 -17.42 2.12
CA GLU A 88 16.15 -18.69 1.95
C GLU A 88 14.85 -18.73 2.75
N ALA A 89 14.85 -18.17 3.97
CA ALA A 89 13.62 -18.05 4.77
C ALA A 89 12.60 -17.13 4.09
N LEU A 90 13.02 -15.97 3.54
CA LEU A 90 12.15 -15.07 2.76
C LEU A 90 11.59 -15.77 1.52
N ALA A 91 12.42 -16.46 0.75
CA ALA A 91 11.98 -17.24 -0.42
C ALA A 91 11.00 -18.36 -0.02
N GLY A 92 11.18 -18.95 1.18
CA GLY A 92 10.23 -19.90 1.76
C GLY A 92 8.88 -19.30 2.12
N MET A 93 8.82 -17.99 2.39
CA MET A 93 7.59 -17.22 2.59
C MET A 93 6.96 -16.76 1.26
N GLY A 94 7.55 -17.07 0.12
CA GLY A 94 7.11 -16.60 -1.19
C GLY A 94 7.50 -15.16 -1.50
N ILE A 95 8.53 -14.63 -0.82
CA ILE A 95 8.93 -13.22 -0.92
C ILE A 95 10.34 -13.12 -1.48
N ASP A 96 10.49 -12.24 -2.48
CA ASP A 96 11.78 -11.86 -3.04
C ASP A 96 11.92 -10.33 -3.08
N PHE A 97 13.07 -9.84 -2.63
CA PHE A 97 13.45 -8.43 -2.67
C PHE A 97 14.49 -8.13 -3.77
N GLY A 98 14.75 -9.06 -4.68
CA GLY A 98 15.69 -8.87 -5.79
C GLY A 98 17.16 -8.97 -5.36
N ALA A 99 17.46 -9.76 -4.34
CA ALA A 99 18.82 -9.91 -3.82
C ALA A 99 19.80 -10.46 -4.86
N ASP A 100 19.34 -11.20 -5.87
CA ASP A 100 20.15 -11.74 -6.96
C ASP A 100 20.67 -10.65 -7.91
N GLU A 101 20.06 -9.47 -7.95
CA GLU A 101 20.46 -8.31 -8.76
C GLU A 101 21.32 -7.29 -7.96
N MET A 102 21.44 -7.42 -6.64
CA MET A 102 22.10 -6.45 -5.76
C MET A 102 23.58 -6.79 -5.55
N GLU A 103 24.46 -5.78 -5.64
CA GLU A 103 25.92 -5.96 -5.46
C GLU A 103 26.29 -6.34 -4.02
N GLU A 104 25.54 -5.92 -3.04
CA GLU A 104 25.75 -6.24 -1.62
C GLU A 104 25.69 -7.75 -1.35
N PHE A 105 24.98 -8.50 -2.19
CA PHE A 105 24.87 -9.95 -2.10
C PHE A 105 25.82 -10.70 -3.07
N ALA A 106 26.75 -10.01 -3.72
CA ALA A 106 27.65 -10.63 -4.71
C ALA A 106 28.45 -11.81 -4.15
N ALA A 107 28.92 -11.71 -2.90
CA ALA A 107 29.66 -12.79 -2.23
C ALA A 107 28.81 -14.06 -2.05
N LEU A 108 27.50 -13.96 -1.89
CA LEU A 108 26.61 -15.10 -1.72
C LEU A 108 26.54 -15.96 -2.99
N ARG A 109 26.71 -15.35 -4.16
CA ARG A 109 26.67 -16.06 -5.47
C ARG A 109 27.76 -17.11 -5.63
N THR A 110 28.82 -17.03 -4.81
CA THR A 110 29.89 -18.00 -4.79
C THR A 110 29.63 -19.20 -3.89
N LEU A 111 28.57 -19.15 -3.06
CA LEU A 111 28.24 -20.22 -2.13
C LEU A 111 27.62 -21.42 -2.85
N PRO A 112 27.97 -22.68 -2.47
CA PRO A 112 27.39 -23.88 -3.09
C PRO A 112 25.84 -23.94 -3.00
N ALA A 113 25.23 -23.31 -2.00
CA ALA A 113 23.78 -23.29 -1.82
C ALA A 113 23.06 -22.21 -2.67
N TRP A 114 23.79 -21.25 -3.24
CA TRP A 114 23.19 -20.17 -4.04
C TRP A 114 22.32 -20.63 -5.20
N PRO A 115 22.73 -21.64 -6.02
CA PRO A 115 21.88 -22.10 -7.12
C PRO A 115 20.50 -22.55 -6.66
N SER A 116 20.40 -23.26 -5.53
CA SER A 116 19.12 -23.72 -4.97
C SER A 116 18.24 -22.54 -4.53
N TYR A 117 18.81 -21.51 -3.91
CA TYR A 117 18.12 -20.27 -3.59
C TYR A 117 17.59 -19.56 -4.86
N SER A 118 18.48 -19.35 -5.85
CA SER A 118 18.15 -18.69 -7.11
C SER A 118 17.02 -19.42 -7.87
N ASP A 119 17.04 -20.76 -7.89
CA ASP A 119 15.98 -21.55 -8.54
C ASP A 119 14.64 -21.43 -7.79
N ARG A 120 14.67 -21.37 -6.46
CA ARG A 120 13.48 -21.12 -5.65
C ARG A 120 12.91 -19.74 -5.93
N VAL A 121 13.74 -18.70 -5.97
CA VAL A 121 13.32 -17.32 -6.31
C VAL A 121 12.70 -17.28 -7.71
N LYS A 122 13.35 -17.90 -8.71
CA LYS A 122 12.79 -17.97 -10.07
C LYS A 122 11.42 -18.65 -10.11
N ALA A 123 11.21 -19.68 -9.29
CA ALA A 123 9.94 -20.38 -9.22
C ALA A 123 8.79 -19.48 -8.71
N LEU A 124 9.09 -18.46 -7.88
CA LEU A 124 8.08 -17.49 -7.41
C LEU A 124 7.48 -16.68 -8.56
N TYR A 125 8.22 -16.49 -9.66
CA TYR A 125 7.78 -15.75 -10.84
C TYR A 125 7.16 -16.63 -11.92
N THR A 126 7.02 -17.93 -11.65
CA THR A 126 6.31 -18.82 -12.57
C THR A 126 4.82 -18.49 -12.54
N PRO A 127 4.22 -18.13 -13.69
CA PRO A 127 2.80 -17.83 -13.73
C PRO A 127 1.95 -19.00 -13.25
N VAL A 128 1.01 -18.73 -12.37
CA VAL A 128 0.03 -19.72 -11.89
C VAL A 128 -1.33 -19.40 -12.50
N GLY A 129 -1.91 -20.37 -13.23
CA GLY A 129 -3.17 -20.20 -13.91
C GLY A 129 -3.07 -19.47 -15.24
N GLU A 130 -4.22 -19.18 -15.83
CA GLU A 130 -4.35 -18.45 -17.08
C GLU A 130 -4.98 -17.08 -16.83
N ALA A 131 -4.39 -16.03 -17.39
CA ALA A 131 -4.93 -14.69 -17.35
C ALA A 131 -5.17 -14.19 -18.78
N ARG A 132 -6.26 -13.47 -18.96
CA ARG A 132 -6.55 -12.74 -20.19
C ARG A 132 -6.67 -11.25 -19.92
N VAL A 133 -6.30 -10.45 -20.89
CA VAL A 133 -6.52 -9.00 -20.80
C VAL A 133 -8.02 -8.74 -20.92
N ALA A 134 -8.64 -8.21 -19.88
CA ALA A 134 -10.04 -7.82 -19.90
C ALA A 134 -10.24 -6.48 -20.62
N MET A 135 -9.34 -5.51 -20.35
CA MET A 135 -9.42 -4.17 -20.91
C MET A 135 -8.03 -3.58 -21.12
N ARG A 136 -7.89 -2.64 -22.04
CA ARG A 136 -6.71 -1.79 -22.22
C ARG A 136 -7.15 -0.34 -22.24
N LEU A 137 -6.37 0.50 -21.56
CA LEU A 137 -6.50 1.96 -21.64
C LEU A 137 -5.37 2.49 -22.51
N ASP A 138 -5.72 3.31 -23.50
CA ASP A 138 -4.74 3.99 -24.36
C ASP A 138 -4.16 5.27 -23.73
N ASP A 139 -4.78 5.74 -22.62
CA ASP A 139 -4.38 6.93 -21.89
C ASP A 139 -3.32 6.63 -20.83
N GLY A 140 -2.04 6.73 -21.22
CA GLY A 140 -0.91 6.50 -20.30
C GLY A 140 -0.80 7.49 -19.13
N HIS A 141 -1.64 8.55 -19.09
CA HIS A 141 -1.70 9.53 -18.01
C HIS A 141 -2.89 9.32 -17.06
N PHE A 142 -3.71 8.33 -17.28
CA PHE A 142 -4.87 8.06 -16.43
C PHE A 142 -4.46 7.63 -15.02
N VAL A 143 -3.44 6.79 -14.89
CA VAL A 143 -2.94 6.24 -13.61
C VAL A 143 -4.11 5.66 -12.79
N PRO A 144 -4.64 4.48 -13.19
CA PRO A 144 -5.73 3.83 -12.48
C PRO A 144 -5.28 3.38 -11.08
N GLU A 145 -6.18 3.50 -10.10
CA GLU A 145 -5.96 2.99 -8.75
C GLU A 145 -7.22 2.26 -8.25
N GLY A 146 -8.38 2.92 -8.24
CA GLY A 146 -9.63 2.27 -7.92
C GLY A 146 -10.16 1.44 -9.10
N VAL A 147 -10.67 0.24 -8.80
CA VAL A 147 -11.39 -0.60 -9.76
C VAL A 147 -12.63 -1.20 -9.10
N ALA A 148 -13.75 -1.16 -9.80
CA ALA A 148 -14.97 -1.88 -9.45
C ALA A 148 -15.53 -2.56 -10.70
N VAL A 149 -16.24 -3.68 -10.51
CA VAL A 149 -16.90 -4.41 -11.59
C VAL A 149 -18.34 -4.66 -11.15
N ASP A 150 -19.30 -4.32 -12.01
CA ASP A 150 -20.71 -4.58 -11.73
C ASP A 150 -21.10 -6.02 -12.11
N ASP A 151 -22.36 -6.38 -11.84
CA ASP A 151 -22.88 -7.72 -12.06
C ASP A 151 -22.93 -8.09 -13.54
N ASP A 152 -22.95 -7.11 -14.45
CA ASP A 152 -22.92 -7.29 -15.91
C ASP A 152 -21.49 -7.44 -16.45
N GLY A 153 -20.49 -7.24 -15.60
CA GLY A 153 -19.08 -7.32 -15.96
C GLY A 153 -18.49 -6.03 -16.51
N THR A 154 -19.22 -4.91 -16.41
CA THR A 154 -18.73 -3.58 -16.77
C THR A 154 -17.66 -3.13 -15.77
N ILE A 155 -16.54 -2.62 -16.26
CA ILE A 155 -15.40 -2.23 -15.44
C ILE A 155 -15.42 -0.73 -15.20
N TYR A 156 -15.37 -0.34 -13.92
CA TYR A 156 -15.25 1.05 -13.50
C TYR A 156 -13.85 1.31 -12.97
N LEU A 157 -13.25 2.41 -13.44
CA LEU A 157 -11.89 2.79 -13.08
C LEU A 157 -11.84 4.22 -12.53
N GLY A 158 -11.07 4.40 -11.48
CA GLY A 158 -10.75 5.69 -10.89
C GLY A 158 -9.31 6.11 -11.12
N SER A 159 -9.09 7.38 -11.45
CA SER A 159 -7.75 7.95 -11.70
C SER A 159 -7.22 8.73 -10.51
N ILE A 160 -6.01 8.38 -10.06
CA ILE A 160 -5.27 9.23 -9.11
C ILE A 160 -4.94 10.58 -9.76
N ARG A 161 -4.39 10.55 -10.97
CA ARG A 161 -3.81 11.73 -11.58
C ARG A 161 -4.83 12.74 -12.05
N LYS A 162 -5.96 12.26 -12.61
CA LYS A 162 -6.97 13.11 -13.24
C LYS A 162 -8.19 13.36 -12.37
N GLY A 163 -8.43 12.52 -11.37
CA GLY A 163 -9.69 12.50 -10.64
C GLY A 163 -10.88 12.17 -11.54
N GLU A 164 -10.66 11.44 -12.62
CA GLU A 164 -11.70 10.99 -13.55
C GLU A 164 -12.19 9.59 -13.14
N LEU A 165 -13.46 9.32 -13.43
CA LEU A 165 -14.07 8.01 -13.40
C LEU A 165 -14.35 7.56 -14.83
N ARG A 166 -14.05 6.32 -15.16
CA ARG A 166 -14.40 5.68 -16.42
C ARG A 166 -15.29 4.47 -16.20
N ARG A 167 -16.17 4.24 -17.16
CA ARG A 167 -16.95 3.02 -17.31
C ARG A 167 -16.48 2.35 -18.59
N ASP A 168 -15.81 1.20 -18.44
CA ASP A 168 -14.98 0.62 -19.49
C ASP A 168 -13.96 1.67 -20.00
N ASP A 169 -13.88 1.92 -21.31
CA ASP A 169 -12.98 2.94 -21.85
C ASP A 169 -13.64 4.34 -21.97
N ASP A 170 -14.94 4.44 -21.69
CA ASP A 170 -15.70 5.69 -21.77
C ASP A 170 -15.56 6.52 -20.50
N LEU A 171 -15.46 7.84 -20.69
CA LEU A 171 -15.48 8.79 -19.58
C LEU A 171 -16.88 8.80 -18.94
N LEU A 172 -16.98 8.31 -17.71
CA LEU A 172 -18.21 8.39 -16.91
C LEU A 172 -18.34 9.75 -16.24
N SER A 173 -17.30 10.20 -15.52
CA SER A 173 -17.34 11.45 -14.78
C SER A 173 -16.00 12.15 -14.79
N ARG A 174 -16.02 13.46 -15.03
CA ARG A 174 -14.89 14.35 -14.75
C ARG A 174 -14.92 14.76 -13.28
N ARG A 175 -13.82 15.37 -12.83
CA ARG A 175 -13.75 15.94 -11.48
C ARG A 175 -14.86 16.97 -11.24
N GLN A 176 -15.71 16.72 -10.22
CA GLN A 176 -16.85 17.54 -9.81
C GLN A 176 -16.77 17.82 -8.30
N GLY A 177 -15.73 18.51 -7.85
CA GLY A 177 -15.50 18.80 -6.43
C GLY A 177 -14.82 17.69 -5.62
N HIS A 178 -14.60 16.52 -6.20
CA HIS A 178 -13.75 15.46 -5.65
C HIS A 178 -12.32 15.59 -6.21
N TRP A 179 -11.42 14.73 -5.72
CA TRP A 179 -10.00 14.70 -6.07
C TRP A 179 -9.61 13.39 -6.76
N SER A 180 -8.40 12.91 -6.51
CA SER A 180 -7.96 11.57 -6.95
C SER A 180 -8.92 10.50 -6.46
N VAL A 181 -9.23 9.51 -7.31
CA VAL A 181 -10.15 8.43 -6.99
C VAL A 181 -9.37 7.21 -6.54
N PHE A 182 -9.76 6.67 -5.37
CA PHE A 182 -9.20 5.49 -4.74
C PHE A 182 -10.21 4.34 -4.71
N GLY A 183 -10.33 3.59 -3.60
CA GLY A 183 -11.24 2.47 -3.46
C GLY A 183 -12.69 2.82 -3.85
N MET A 184 -13.38 1.86 -4.45
CA MET A 184 -14.73 2.05 -4.99
C MET A 184 -15.66 0.90 -4.59
N ARG A 185 -16.95 1.21 -4.32
CA ARG A 185 -17.97 0.23 -3.95
C ARG A 185 -19.34 0.61 -4.45
N PHE A 186 -20.04 -0.32 -5.12
CA PHE A 186 -21.45 -0.15 -5.49
C PHE A 186 -22.35 -0.21 -4.25
N ASP A 187 -23.42 0.59 -4.26
CA ASP A 187 -24.45 0.59 -3.21
C ASP A 187 -25.64 -0.32 -3.53
N GLY A 188 -25.68 -0.90 -4.73
CA GLY A 188 -26.80 -1.71 -5.19
C GLY A 188 -28.03 -0.89 -5.65
N GLU A 189 -27.96 0.44 -5.59
CA GLU A 189 -29.04 1.37 -5.93
C GLU A 189 -28.70 2.31 -7.10
N GLY A 190 -27.78 1.86 -8.00
CA GLY A 190 -27.33 2.63 -9.15
C GLY A 190 -26.24 3.67 -8.81
N GLY A 191 -25.70 3.63 -7.61
CA GLY A 191 -24.60 4.46 -7.18
C GLY A 191 -23.30 3.71 -7.00
N LEU A 192 -22.19 4.40 -7.24
CA LEU A 192 -20.84 3.95 -6.96
C LEU A 192 -20.20 4.93 -5.97
N TRP A 193 -20.00 4.47 -4.74
CA TRP A 193 -19.24 5.21 -3.73
C TRP A 193 -17.75 5.03 -3.98
N PHE A 194 -16.99 6.11 -3.74
CA PHE A 194 -15.54 6.06 -3.84
C PHE A 194 -14.89 6.95 -2.79
N ALA A 195 -13.72 6.51 -2.32
CA ALA A 195 -12.83 7.33 -1.53
C ALA A 195 -12.07 8.29 -2.45
N SER A 196 -11.87 9.52 -2.00
CA SER A 196 -11.20 10.56 -2.78
C SER A 196 -10.29 11.39 -1.90
N ALA A 197 -9.07 11.67 -2.39
CA ALA A 197 -8.10 12.46 -1.68
C ALA A 197 -7.28 13.36 -2.61
N ALA A 198 -7.00 14.56 -2.14
CA ALA A 198 -6.13 15.51 -2.83
C ALA A 198 -4.66 15.18 -2.53
N VAL A 199 -4.03 14.46 -3.46
CA VAL A 199 -2.65 13.99 -3.31
C VAL A 199 -1.71 14.71 -4.29
N ALA A 200 -0.43 14.80 -3.95
CA ALA A 200 0.58 15.48 -4.76
C ALA A 200 0.73 14.91 -6.19
N GLN A 201 0.33 13.64 -6.42
CA GLN A 201 0.36 12.98 -7.72
C GLN A 201 -0.77 13.45 -8.66
N MET A 202 -1.79 14.08 -8.11
CA MET A 202 -2.92 14.60 -8.85
C MET A 202 -2.49 15.83 -9.68
N SER A 203 -3.03 15.94 -10.89
CA SER A 203 -2.88 17.17 -11.67
C SER A 203 -3.74 18.29 -11.03
N ASP A 204 -3.16 19.45 -10.86
CA ASP A 204 -3.84 20.64 -10.35
C ASP A 204 -4.49 20.44 -8.95
N VAL A 205 -3.74 19.84 -8.02
CA VAL A 205 -4.20 19.65 -6.63
C VAL A 205 -4.44 20.96 -5.90
N GLY A 206 -3.64 22.00 -6.19
CA GLY A 206 -3.79 23.34 -5.62
C GLY A 206 -3.66 23.38 -4.10
N GLU A 207 -4.52 24.19 -3.47
CA GLU A 207 -4.57 24.38 -2.00
C GLU A 207 -5.31 23.23 -1.28
N ASP A 208 -5.91 22.31 -2.03
CA ASP A 208 -6.67 21.19 -1.45
C ASP A 208 -5.78 20.04 -0.96
N GLU A 209 -4.47 20.06 -1.19
CA GLU A 209 -3.58 18.95 -0.83
C GLU A 209 -3.74 18.51 0.63
N GLY A 210 -4.07 17.23 0.81
CA GLY A 210 -4.32 16.62 2.10
C GLY A 210 -5.78 16.54 2.52
N ARG A 211 -6.72 17.14 1.75
CA ARG A 211 -8.16 16.95 1.94
C ARG A 211 -8.60 15.61 1.39
N THR A 212 -9.60 15.01 2.03
CA THR A 212 -10.12 13.70 1.64
C THR A 212 -11.60 13.57 1.99
N GLY A 213 -12.30 12.67 1.33
CA GLY A 213 -13.71 12.43 1.57
C GLY A 213 -14.26 11.21 0.84
N LEU A 214 -15.53 10.95 1.06
CA LEU A 214 -16.31 9.94 0.38
C LEU A 214 -17.29 10.61 -0.58
N PHE A 215 -17.41 10.09 -1.79
CA PHE A 215 -18.25 10.63 -2.83
C PHE A 215 -19.09 9.53 -3.46
N ARG A 216 -20.27 9.86 -3.92
CA ARG A 216 -21.15 8.94 -4.66
C ARG A 216 -21.42 9.50 -6.04
N VAL A 217 -21.14 8.72 -7.06
CA VAL A 217 -21.49 9.00 -8.44
C VAL A 217 -22.69 8.14 -8.86
N ASP A 218 -23.62 8.72 -9.58
CA ASP A 218 -24.65 7.98 -10.29
C ASP A 218 -24.03 7.37 -11.55
N VAL A 219 -24.16 6.04 -11.71
CA VAL A 219 -23.44 5.32 -12.78
C VAL A 219 -24.07 5.49 -14.17
N GLU A 220 -25.30 5.99 -14.27
CA GLU A 220 -25.93 6.28 -15.56
C GLU A 220 -25.57 7.67 -16.06
N THR A 221 -25.62 8.66 -15.17
CA THR A 221 -25.46 10.07 -15.54
C THR A 221 -24.03 10.59 -15.38
N GLY A 222 -23.22 9.96 -14.53
CA GLY A 222 -21.89 10.43 -14.16
C GLY A 222 -21.91 11.65 -13.22
N GLU A 223 -23.08 12.00 -12.66
CA GLU A 223 -23.20 13.10 -11.72
C GLU A 223 -22.82 12.69 -10.29
N ILE A 224 -22.12 13.57 -9.57
CA ILE A 224 -21.86 13.37 -8.15
C ILE A 224 -23.13 13.72 -7.37
N THR A 225 -23.73 12.69 -6.76
CA THR A 225 -25.00 12.82 -6.02
C THR A 225 -24.81 13.00 -4.52
N ARG A 226 -23.65 12.66 -3.98
CA ARG A 226 -23.27 12.87 -2.58
C ARG A 226 -21.78 13.22 -2.47
N SER A 227 -21.46 14.06 -1.48
CA SER A 227 -20.08 14.38 -1.11
C SER A 227 -19.98 14.56 0.41
N ALA A 228 -19.13 13.77 1.06
CA ALA A 228 -18.87 13.83 2.48
C ALA A 228 -17.36 14.03 2.67
N VAL A 229 -16.97 15.27 2.97
CA VAL A 229 -15.56 15.60 3.19
C VAL A 229 -15.21 15.35 4.65
N LEU A 230 -14.14 14.58 4.89
CA LEU A 230 -13.65 14.34 6.24
C LEU A 230 -13.17 15.67 6.85
N PRO A 231 -13.59 16.01 8.08
CA PRO A 231 -13.09 17.22 8.75
C PRO A 231 -11.57 17.26 8.81
N GLU A 232 -11.01 18.44 8.61
CA GLU A 232 -9.56 18.66 8.71
C GLU A 232 -9.05 18.34 10.12
N SER A 233 -7.87 17.77 10.18
CA SER A 233 -7.18 17.44 11.43
C SER A 233 -5.70 17.79 11.35
N ASP A 234 -5.00 17.72 12.48
CA ASP A 234 -3.56 17.91 12.47
C ASP A 234 -2.87 16.81 11.64
N GLY A 235 -2.23 17.20 10.54
CA GLY A 235 -1.52 16.33 9.61
C GLY A 235 -2.36 15.85 8.43
N LYS A 236 -1.71 15.18 7.49
CA LYS A 236 -2.33 14.69 6.26
C LYS A 236 -3.28 13.53 6.52
N GLN A 237 -4.35 13.47 5.75
CA GLN A 237 -5.36 12.42 5.73
C GLN A 237 -5.49 11.87 4.32
N LEU A 238 -5.81 10.59 4.20
CA LEU A 238 -6.09 9.94 2.92
C LEU A 238 -7.04 8.77 3.14
N LEU A 239 -8.32 8.98 2.85
CA LEU A 239 -9.26 7.87 2.73
C LEU A 239 -8.92 7.08 1.47
N GLY A 240 -8.49 5.81 1.64
CA GLY A 240 -7.94 4.98 0.59
C GLY A 240 -8.91 3.91 0.10
N ASP A 241 -9.30 3.00 0.97
CA ASP A 241 -10.23 1.93 0.63
C ASP A 241 -11.52 2.06 1.42
N LEU A 242 -12.58 1.41 0.93
CA LEU A 242 -13.87 1.43 1.59
C LEU A 242 -14.64 0.12 1.43
N VAL A 243 -15.43 -0.19 2.44
CA VAL A 243 -16.47 -1.22 2.38
C VAL A 243 -17.79 -0.64 2.84
N MET A 244 -18.88 -1.20 2.33
CA MET A 244 -20.24 -0.75 2.65
C MET A 244 -21.03 -1.89 3.29
N HIS A 245 -21.82 -1.54 4.30
CA HIS A 245 -22.83 -2.42 4.90
C HIS A 245 -24.05 -1.58 5.24
N ASP A 246 -25.18 -1.92 4.66
CA ASP A 246 -26.40 -1.11 4.72
C ASP A 246 -26.10 0.36 4.39
N ASN A 247 -26.52 1.29 5.24
CA ASN A 247 -26.31 2.73 5.09
C ASN A 247 -25.01 3.24 5.74
N VAL A 248 -24.02 2.37 5.90
CA VAL A 248 -22.75 2.72 6.54
C VAL A 248 -21.58 2.38 5.64
N LEU A 249 -20.65 3.33 5.51
CA LEU A 249 -19.34 3.10 4.89
C LEU A 249 -18.24 3.04 5.96
N PHE A 250 -17.32 2.11 5.81
CA PHE A 250 -16.07 2.09 6.57
C PHE A 250 -14.93 2.40 5.61
N SER A 251 -14.03 3.28 6.01
CA SER A 251 -12.90 3.66 5.16
C SER A 251 -11.62 3.79 5.97
N THR A 252 -10.51 3.34 5.39
CA THR A 252 -9.17 3.51 5.96
C THR A 252 -8.62 4.90 5.67
N ASP A 253 -7.99 5.53 6.67
CA ASP A 253 -7.11 6.68 6.48
C ASP A 253 -5.65 6.21 6.55
N SER A 254 -5.06 5.97 5.39
CA SER A 254 -3.72 5.39 5.28
C SER A 254 -2.59 6.33 5.73
N LEU A 255 -2.79 7.64 5.69
CA LEU A 255 -1.83 8.63 6.19
C LEU A 255 -2.06 8.96 7.67
N GLY A 256 -3.31 9.03 8.11
CA GLY A 256 -3.64 9.29 9.49
C GLY A 256 -3.54 8.06 10.39
N GLY A 257 -3.50 6.86 9.83
CA GLY A 257 -3.47 5.61 10.60
C GLY A 257 -4.77 5.34 11.36
N ALA A 258 -5.90 5.66 10.76
CA ALA A 258 -7.24 5.58 11.34
C ALA A 258 -8.18 4.70 10.50
N VAL A 259 -9.33 4.36 11.07
CA VAL A 259 -10.47 3.81 10.34
C VAL A 259 -11.70 4.62 10.74
N TYR A 260 -12.42 5.11 9.74
CA TYR A 260 -13.65 5.87 9.91
C TYR A 260 -14.87 5.07 9.52
N ARG A 261 -15.94 5.23 10.32
CA ARG A 261 -17.31 4.89 9.97
C ARG A 261 -18.01 6.16 9.50
N TYR A 262 -18.61 6.13 8.32
CA TYR A 262 -19.47 7.19 7.82
C TYR A 262 -20.91 6.71 7.76
N ASP A 263 -21.79 7.41 8.46
CA ASP A 263 -23.24 7.17 8.42
C ASP A 263 -23.86 8.02 7.34
N ILE A 264 -24.50 7.35 6.36
CA ILE A 264 -25.05 8.03 5.17
C ILE A 264 -26.32 8.84 5.51
N GLU A 265 -27.12 8.38 6.49
CA GLU A 265 -28.34 9.08 6.89
C GLU A 265 -28.03 10.32 7.73
N ASP A 266 -27.14 10.18 8.69
CA ASP A 266 -26.75 11.26 9.61
C ASP A 266 -25.69 12.19 9.04
N ASP A 267 -25.09 11.86 7.89
CA ASP A 267 -23.98 12.58 7.25
C ASP A 267 -22.81 12.84 8.22
N THR A 268 -22.41 11.80 8.98
CA THR A 268 -21.41 11.94 10.04
C THR A 268 -20.28 10.92 9.94
N PHE A 269 -19.05 11.42 10.17
CA PHE A 269 -17.88 10.56 10.37
C PHE A 269 -17.64 10.30 11.86
N THR A 270 -17.35 9.04 12.19
CA THR A 270 -16.90 8.62 13.53
C THR A 270 -15.64 7.78 13.38
N ALA A 271 -14.58 8.12 14.09
CA ALA A 271 -13.40 7.27 14.15
C ALA A 271 -13.72 6.01 14.97
N ILE A 272 -13.55 4.83 14.38
CA ILE A 272 -13.62 3.54 15.08
C ILE A 272 -12.24 3.03 15.47
N VAL A 273 -11.21 3.48 14.76
CA VAL A 273 -9.81 3.44 15.16
C VAL A 273 -9.28 4.86 15.07
N GLU A 274 -8.78 5.37 16.18
CA GLU A 274 -8.27 6.73 16.29
C GLU A 274 -7.00 6.92 15.45
N ARG A 275 -6.70 8.15 15.09
CA ARG A 275 -5.48 8.51 14.35
C ARG A 275 -4.23 8.00 15.07
N GLY A 276 -3.32 7.41 14.29
CA GLY A 276 -2.11 6.78 14.81
C GLY A 276 -2.33 5.42 15.45
N GLY A 277 -3.56 4.91 15.48
CA GLY A 277 -3.85 3.56 15.99
C GLY A 277 -3.32 2.44 15.09
N LEU A 278 -3.17 2.72 13.79
CA LEU A 278 -2.65 1.77 12.79
C LEU A 278 -1.46 2.37 12.02
N GLY A 279 -0.59 1.51 11.52
CA GLY A 279 0.52 1.90 10.66
C GLY A 279 0.17 1.81 9.19
N SER A 280 -0.46 2.86 8.62
CA SER A 280 -0.84 2.92 7.20
C SER A 280 -1.81 1.78 6.78
N PRO A 281 -3.05 1.77 7.31
CA PRO A 281 -4.08 0.82 6.88
C PRO A 281 -4.41 1.04 5.40
N GLN A 282 -4.61 -0.06 4.65
CA GLN A 282 -4.90 -0.03 3.22
C GLN A 282 -6.27 -0.66 2.95
N GLY A 283 -6.33 -1.93 2.60
CA GLY A 283 -7.57 -2.63 2.28
C GLY A 283 -8.45 -2.90 3.49
N LEU A 284 -9.75 -3.00 3.26
CA LEU A 284 -10.77 -3.38 4.23
C LEU A 284 -11.57 -4.57 3.74
N VAL A 285 -11.91 -5.46 4.66
CA VAL A 285 -12.88 -6.55 4.44
C VAL A 285 -13.84 -6.64 5.62
N LEU A 286 -15.13 -6.65 5.32
CA LEU A 286 -16.17 -6.87 6.32
C LEU A 286 -16.62 -8.35 6.32
N ASP A 287 -16.52 -9.00 7.47
CA ASP A 287 -17.16 -10.29 7.75
C ASP A 287 -18.48 -10.03 8.47
N GLU A 288 -19.56 -9.94 7.71
CA GLU A 288 -20.89 -9.64 8.23
C GLU A 288 -21.37 -10.70 9.23
N ALA A 289 -21.03 -11.99 9.01
CA ALA A 289 -21.45 -13.07 9.88
C ALA A 289 -20.83 -13.02 11.29
N ARG A 290 -19.69 -12.35 11.42
CA ARG A 290 -18.97 -12.16 12.69
C ARG A 290 -19.02 -10.73 13.20
N GLU A 291 -19.59 -9.82 12.43
CA GLU A 291 -19.56 -8.37 12.72
C GLU A 291 -18.12 -7.85 12.91
N HIS A 292 -17.18 -8.37 12.11
CA HIS A 292 -15.78 -8.02 12.19
C HIS A 292 -15.31 -7.28 10.92
N LEU A 293 -14.53 -6.23 11.13
CA LEU A 293 -13.79 -5.52 10.09
C LEU A 293 -12.30 -5.89 10.17
N TYR A 294 -11.74 -6.33 9.02
CA TYR A 294 -10.34 -6.74 8.88
C TYR A 294 -9.58 -5.79 7.96
#